data_bb2c005bd382d3a6115db7cb971dc568
#
_entry.id   bb2c005bd382d3a6115db7cb971dc568
#
_cell.length_a   1.000
_cell.length_b   1.000
_cell.length_c   1.000
_cell.angle_alpha   90.00
_cell.angle_beta   90.00
_cell.angle_gamma   90.00
#
_symmetry.space_group_name_H-M   'P 1'
#
loop_
_entity.id
_entity.type
_entity.pdbx_description
1 polymer ?
#
loop_
_entity_poly.entity_id
_entity_poly.type
_entity_poly.pdbx_seq_one_letter_code
_entity_poly.pdbx_strand_id
1 'polypeptide(L)'
;MRAREALEMRGDMRIRAASRLWETAPVPVSDQPWYVNAVFRVETELSPTEMLAALHEIEAAFGRVRRERWEARVLDLDLLSYGDLIIDGDQLRELVLPHPRMAERAFVLLPLAEIAPDWRHPGTGVAIADLVAGLPSDQLCRPLGR
;
A
#
# COMPACT_ATOMS: atom_id res chain seq x y z
N MET A 1 -12.83 2.03 -8.84
CA MET A 1 -12.27 2.53 -7.59
C MET A 1 -11.69 3.91 -7.78
N ARG A 2 -12.08 4.82 -6.91
CA ARG A 2 -11.75 6.25 -7.12
C ARG A 2 -10.26 6.55 -6.97
N ALA A 3 -9.58 5.85 -6.07
CA ALA A 3 -8.14 6.06 -5.91
C ALA A 3 -7.39 5.70 -7.18
N ARG A 4 -7.76 4.58 -7.81
CA ARG A 4 -7.14 4.17 -9.05
C ARG A 4 -7.35 5.21 -10.14
N GLU A 5 -8.57 5.73 -10.23
CA GLU A 5 -8.87 6.77 -11.21
C GLU A 5 -8.02 8.01 -10.97
N ALA A 6 -7.87 8.41 -9.71
CA ALA A 6 -7.07 9.58 -9.37
C ALA A 6 -5.62 9.40 -9.77
N LEU A 7 -5.07 8.21 -9.55
CA LEU A 7 -3.70 7.90 -9.95
C LEU A 7 -3.55 7.98 -11.47
N GLU A 8 -4.49 7.38 -12.19
CA GLU A 8 -4.41 7.35 -13.65
C GLU A 8 -4.60 8.71 -14.29
N MET A 9 -5.42 9.55 -13.69
CA MET A 9 -5.72 10.85 -14.25
C MET A 9 -4.56 11.84 -14.19
N ARG A 10 -3.58 11.58 -13.33
CA ARG A 10 -2.43 12.48 -13.27
C ARG A 10 -1.62 12.47 -14.56
N GLY A 11 -1.56 11.33 -15.24
CA GLY A 11 -0.82 11.21 -16.49
C GLY A 11 0.67 10.98 -16.32
N ASP A 12 1.20 11.04 -15.08
CA ASP A 12 2.62 10.84 -14.82
C ASP A 12 2.91 9.46 -14.20
N MET A 13 1.91 8.60 -14.16
CA MET A 13 2.09 7.23 -13.71
C MET A 13 1.07 6.33 -14.39
N ARG A 14 1.44 5.06 -14.56
CA ARG A 14 0.58 4.07 -15.20
C ARG A 14 0.43 2.87 -14.31
N ILE A 15 -0.81 2.44 -14.10
CA ILE A 15 -1.07 1.24 -13.30
C ILE A 15 -0.90 0.03 -14.19
N ARG A 16 0.10 -0.79 -13.90
CA ARG A 16 0.41 -2.00 -14.68
C ARG A 16 -0.27 -3.24 -14.12
N ALA A 17 -0.58 -3.25 -12.85
CA ALA A 17 -1.29 -4.35 -12.22
C ALA A 17 -1.99 -3.83 -10.99
N ALA A 18 -3.13 -4.42 -10.67
CA ALA A 18 -3.90 -4.06 -9.49
C ALA A 18 -4.42 -5.33 -8.84
N SER A 19 -4.27 -5.43 -7.54
CA SER A 19 -4.84 -6.55 -6.82
C SER A 19 -6.35 -6.39 -6.72
N ARG A 20 -7.03 -7.48 -6.34
CA ARG A 20 -8.41 -7.38 -5.90
C ARG A 20 -8.43 -6.51 -4.66
N LEU A 21 -9.61 -6.10 -4.24
CA LEU A 21 -9.78 -5.48 -2.95
C LEU A 21 -9.70 -6.57 -1.88
N TRP A 22 -9.00 -6.28 -0.81
CA TRP A 22 -8.87 -7.20 0.32
C TRP A 22 -9.41 -6.52 1.57
N GLU A 23 -10.07 -7.28 2.43
CA GLU A 23 -10.54 -6.73 3.71
C GLU A 23 -9.75 -7.35 4.85
N THR A 24 -9.49 -6.52 5.85
CA THR A 24 -8.65 -6.89 6.99
C THR A 24 -9.34 -6.50 8.28
N ALA A 25 -9.39 -7.44 9.21
CA ALA A 25 -9.98 -7.18 10.52
C ALA A 25 -9.12 -6.20 11.30
N PRO A 26 -9.73 -5.32 12.09
CA PRO A 26 -8.96 -4.48 13.00
C PRO A 26 -8.27 -5.35 14.05
N VAL A 27 -7.13 -4.87 14.56
CA VAL A 27 -6.38 -5.57 15.60
C VAL A 27 -6.27 -4.64 16.80
N PRO A 28 -6.79 -5.05 17.95
CA PRO A 28 -7.54 -6.29 18.20
C PRO A 28 -8.91 -6.28 17.51
N VAL A 29 -9.45 -7.47 17.31
CA VAL A 29 -10.76 -7.60 16.67
C VAL A 29 -11.79 -6.85 17.52
N SER A 30 -12.65 -6.10 16.83
CA SER A 30 -13.64 -5.27 17.50
C SER A 30 -14.88 -5.19 16.60
N ASP A 31 -15.87 -4.39 17.03
CA ASP A 31 -17.07 -4.17 16.25
C ASP A 31 -16.88 -3.21 15.09
N GLN A 32 -15.68 -2.65 14.96
CA GLN A 32 -15.41 -1.71 13.87
C GLN A 32 -15.42 -2.43 12.54
N PRO A 33 -15.78 -1.71 11.46
CA PRO A 33 -15.69 -2.28 10.12
C PRO A 33 -14.28 -2.71 9.78
N TRP A 34 -14.16 -3.73 8.96
CA TRP A 34 -12.84 -4.15 8.47
C TRP A 34 -12.31 -3.11 7.50
N TYR A 35 -11.00 -2.99 7.46
CA TYR A 35 -10.33 -2.10 6.51
C TYR A 35 -10.31 -2.74 5.12
N VAL A 36 -10.31 -1.91 4.10
CA VAL A 36 -10.23 -2.37 2.71
C VAL A 36 -8.95 -1.83 2.10
N ASN A 37 -8.18 -2.70 1.48
CA ASN A 37 -6.89 -2.37 0.90
C ASN A 37 -6.71 -3.03 -0.45
N ALA A 38 -5.83 -2.45 -1.26
CA ALA A 38 -5.39 -3.04 -2.50
C ALA A 38 -3.95 -2.61 -2.74
N VAL A 39 -3.25 -3.35 -3.59
CA VAL A 39 -1.89 -3.00 -3.97
C VAL A 39 -1.84 -2.81 -5.47
N PHE A 40 -1.16 -1.76 -5.92
CA PHE A 40 -0.98 -1.46 -7.33
C PHE A 40 0.49 -1.53 -7.68
N ARG A 41 0.77 -2.05 -8.87
CA ARG A 41 2.08 -1.93 -9.48
C ARG A 41 2.00 -0.78 -10.46
N VAL A 42 2.88 0.21 -10.27
CA VAL A 42 2.83 1.44 -11.03
C VAL A 42 4.14 1.64 -11.77
N GLU A 43 4.03 2.09 -13.02
CA GLU A 43 5.19 2.48 -13.80
C GLU A 43 5.20 4.01 -13.90
N THR A 44 6.35 4.62 -13.64
CA THR A 44 6.46 6.07 -13.62
C THR A 44 7.90 6.50 -13.86
N GLU A 45 8.07 7.73 -14.34
CA GLU A 45 9.38 8.35 -14.45
C GLU A 45 9.65 9.30 -13.28
N LEU A 46 8.67 9.45 -12.38
CA LEU A 46 8.88 10.26 -11.18
C LEU A 46 9.92 9.60 -10.28
N SER A 47 10.71 10.42 -9.61
CA SER A 47 11.62 9.90 -8.58
C SER A 47 10.81 9.42 -7.38
N PRO A 48 11.44 8.63 -6.48
CA PRO A 48 10.71 8.21 -5.26
C PRO A 48 10.16 9.38 -4.46
N THR A 49 10.93 10.45 -4.32
CA THR A 49 10.48 11.64 -3.59
C THR A 49 9.30 12.31 -4.30
N GLU A 50 9.37 12.40 -5.63
CA GLU A 50 8.27 12.96 -6.40
C GLU A 50 7.03 12.08 -6.31
N MET A 51 7.22 10.76 -6.31
CA MET A 51 6.09 9.83 -6.14
C MET A 51 5.41 10.03 -4.79
N LEU A 52 6.22 10.13 -3.74
CA LEU A 52 5.67 10.34 -2.40
C LEU A 52 4.85 11.63 -2.36
N ALA A 53 5.39 12.70 -2.94
CA ALA A 53 4.67 13.98 -3.00
C ALA A 53 3.35 13.84 -3.78
N ALA A 54 3.38 13.11 -4.89
CA ALA A 54 2.18 12.90 -5.69
C ALA A 54 1.12 12.14 -4.91
N LEU A 55 1.53 11.11 -4.17
CA LEU A 55 0.59 10.34 -3.35
C LEU A 55 -0.02 11.21 -2.27
N HIS A 56 0.78 12.07 -1.63
CA HIS A 56 0.28 12.99 -0.62
C HIS A 56 -0.73 13.98 -1.21
N GLU A 57 -0.50 14.45 -2.43
CA GLU A 57 -1.45 15.34 -3.09
C GLU A 57 -2.78 14.66 -3.34
N ILE A 58 -2.75 13.41 -3.74
CA ILE A 58 -3.98 12.66 -3.97
C ILE A 58 -4.73 12.45 -2.66
N GLU A 59 -4.02 12.08 -1.61
CA GLU A 59 -4.64 11.92 -0.29
C GLU A 59 -5.29 13.20 0.17
N ALA A 60 -4.60 14.33 -0.01
CA ALA A 60 -5.12 15.62 0.39
C ALA A 60 -6.39 15.98 -0.39
N ALA A 61 -6.41 15.69 -1.68
CA ALA A 61 -7.58 15.96 -2.49
C ALA A 61 -8.78 15.14 -2.03
N PHE A 62 -8.57 13.88 -1.67
CA PHE A 62 -9.65 13.04 -1.14
C PHE A 62 -10.12 13.53 0.23
N GLY A 63 -9.18 14.00 1.06
CA GLY A 63 -9.52 14.52 2.38
C GLY A 63 -10.35 15.79 2.33
N ARG A 64 -10.18 16.60 1.27
CA ARG A 64 -10.92 17.85 1.15
C ARG A 64 -12.42 17.66 0.98
N VAL A 65 -12.87 16.50 0.52
CA VAL A 65 -14.29 16.26 0.36
C VAL A 65 -14.92 15.70 1.63
N ARG A 66 -14.12 15.41 2.64
CA ARG A 66 -14.62 14.91 3.91
C ARG A 66 -15.28 16.06 4.68
N ARG A 67 -16.50 15.81 5.13
CA ARG A 67 -17.31 16.87 5.76
C ARG A 67 -17.38 16.76 7.27
N GLU A 68 -17.13 15.56 7.80
CA GLU A 68 -17.26 15.30 9.21
C GLU A 68 -15.88 15.11 9.81
N ARG A 69 -15.61 15.76 10.93
CA ARG A 69 -14.30 15.66 11.55
C ARG A 69 -13.98 14.28 12.06
N TRP A 70 -15.00 13.55 12.43
CA TRP A 70 -14.82 12.20 12.97
C TRP A 70 -14.88 11.11 11.92
N GLU A 71 -15.07 11.47 10.67
CA GLU A 71 -15.04 10.48 9.61
C GLU A 71 -13.66 9.84 9.54
N ALA A 72 -13.63 8.55 9.29
CA ALA A 72 -12.38 7.86 9.05
C ALA A 72 -11.67 8.49 7.86
N ARG A 73 -10.35 8.36 7.82
CA ARG A 73 -9.58 8.83 6.68
C ARG A 73 -10.10 8.16 5.42
N VAL A 74 -10.36 8.98 4.40
CA VAL A 74 -10.96 8.47 3.17
C VAL A 74 -9.98 7.61 2.39
N LEU A 75 -8.69 7.97 2.42
CA LEU A 75 -7.71 7.28 1.59
C LEU A 75 -6.32 7.40 2.20
N ASP A 76 -5.65 6.26 2.30
CA ASP A 76 -4.24 6.18 2.64
C ASP A 76 -3.50 5.59 1.45
N LEU A 77 -2.45 6.26 1.00
CA LEU A 77 -1.61 5.79 -0.09
C LEU A 77 -0.18 5.66 0.42
N ASP A 78 0.31 4.44 0.47
CA ASP A 78 1.68 4.17 0.92
C ASP A 78 2.54 3.78 -0.26
N LEU A 79 3.75 4.31 -0.30
CA LEU A 79 4.76 3.88 -1.26
C LEU A 79 5.51 2.73 -0.62
N LEU A 80 5.29 1.53 -1.14
CA LEU A 80 5.83 0.31 -0.52
C LEU A 80 7.24 0.01 -0.98
N SER A 81 7.50 0.15 -2.27
CA SER A 81 8.75 -0.24 -2.87
C SER A 81 8.92 0.51 -4.18
N TYR A 82 10.15 0.77 -4.57
CA TYR A 82 10.45 1.46 -5.82
C TYR A 82 11.62 0.73 -6.47
N GLY A 83 11.29 -0.24 -7.34
CA GLY A 83 12.29 -1.11 -7.90
C GLY A 83 13.08 -1.79 -6.79
N ASP A 84 14.38 -1.79 -6.92
CA ASP A 84 15.26 -2.38 -5.92
C ASP A 84 15.88 -1.33 -4.99
N LEU A 85 15.39 -0.11 -5.03
CA LEU A 85 15.96 0.97 -4.24
C LEU A 85 15.80 0.74 -2.75
N ILE A 86 16.85 1.04 -2.02
CA ILE A 86 16.83 1.04 -0.56
C ILE A 86 17.12 2.45 -0.12
N ILE A 87 16.20 3.06 0.60
CA ILE A 87 16.38 4.39 1.17
C ILE A 87 16.16 4.28 2.66
N ASP A 88 17.22 4.45 3.41
CA ASP A 88 17.14 4.45 4.87
C ASP A 88 16.71 5.84 5.31
N GLY A 89 15.60 5.90 6.01
CA GLY A 89 15.15 7.18 6.51
C GLY A 89 16.10 7.71 7.57
N ASP A 90 16.25 9.00 7.60
CA ASP A 90 16.89 9.66 8.71
C ASP A 90 15.89 10.66 9.30
N GLN A 91 16.33 11.42 10.28
CA GLN A 91 15.41 12.31 10.98
C GLN A 91 14.78 13.37 10.10
N LEU A 92 15.39 13.65 8.96
CA LEU A 92 14.92 14.71 8.06
C LEU A 92 14.16 14.17 6.87
N ARG A 93 14.09 12.84 6.72
CA ARG A 93 13.45 12.22 5.57
C ARG A 93 12.22 11.46 5.98
N GLU A 94 11.13 11.70 5.26
CA GLU A 94 9.89 10.95 5.47
C GLU A 94 9.88 9.64 4.69
N LEU A 95 10.78 9.51 3.71
CA LEU A 95 10.74 8.40 2.79
C LEU A 95 11.70 7.30 3.21
N VAL A 96 11.16 6.12 3.42
CA VAL A 96 11.93 4.91 3.70
C VAL A 96 11.47 3.84 2.71
N LEU A 97 12.40 3.23 1.99
CA LEU A 97 12.10 2.18 1.02
C LEU A 97 13.00 0.98 1.23
N PRO A 98 12.48 -0.21 1.19
CA PRO A 98 11.04 -0.52 1.13
C PRO A 98 10.34 -0.08 2.41
N HIS A 99 9.02 0.00 2.37
CA HIS A 99 8.25 0.45 3.53
C HIS A 99 8.63 -0.41 4.75
N PRO A 100 8.96 0.22 5.89
CA PRO A 100 9.62 -0.52 6.98
C PRO A 100 8.76 -1.59 7.64
N ARG A 101 7.44 -1.50 7.54
CA ARG A 101 6.56 -2.45 8.19
C ARG A 101 5.85 -3.40 7.25
N MET A 102 6.12 -3.31 5.93
CA MET A 102 5.35 -4.10 4.97
C MET A 102 5.49 -5.59 5.17
N ALA A 103 6.66 -6.05 5.60
CA ALA A 103 6.91 -7.48 5.76
C ALA A 103 6.14 -8.12 6.90
N GLU A 104 5.49 -7.30 7.73
CA GLU A 104 4.74 -7.77 8.89
C GLU A 104 3.22 -7.69 8.67
N ARG A 105 2.78 -7.18 7.52
CA ARG A 105 1.37 -6.83 7.33
C ARG A 105 0.71 -7.68 6.27
N ALA A 106 -0.26 -8.50 6.70
CA ALA A 106 -1.00 -9.34 5.77
C ALA A 106 -1.71 -8.50 4.70
N PHE A 107 -2.23 -7.33 5.08
CA PHE A 107 -2.98 -6.49 4.15
C PHE A 107 -2.09 -5.83 3.08
N VAL A 108 -0.78 -5.98 3.20
CA VAL A 108 0.17 -5.59 2.17
C VAL A 108 0.66 -6.82 1.41
N LEU A 109 1.11 -7.84 2.14
CA LEU A 109 1.77 -8.99 1.52
C LEU A 109 0.82 -9.83 0.68
N LEU A 110 -0.41 -10.05 1.14
CA LEU A 110 -1.34 -10.90 0.40
C LEU A 110 -1.76 -10.26 -0.93
N PRO A 111 -2.18 -8.99 -0.95
CA PRO A 111 -2.45 -8.35 -2.25
C PRO A 111 -1.21 -8.23 -3.13
N LEU A 112 -0.05 -7.98 -2.53
CA LEU A 112 1.19 -7.89 -3.30
C LEU A 112 1.53 -9.23 -3.95
N ALA A 113 1.39 -10.33 -3.21
CA ALA A 113 1.65 -11.65 -3.75
C ALA A 113 0.72 -11.97 -4.93
N GLU A 114 -0.48 -11.43 -4.91
CA GLU A 114 -1.44 -11.63 -5.99
C GLU A 114 -0.93 -11.07 -7.32
N ILE A 115 -0.30 -9.89 -7.29
CA ILE A 115 0.12 -9.21 -8.51
C ILE A 115 1.61 -9.33 -8.80
N ALA A 116 2.39 -9.78 -7.81
CA ALA A 116 3.83 -9.90 -7.97
C ALA A 116 4.34 -11.15 -7.23
N PRO A 117 3.95 -12.34 -7.70
CA PRO A 117 4.30 -13.57 -6.97
C PRO A 117 5.79 -13.85 -6.92
N ASP A 118 6.58 -13.22 -7.80
CA ASP A 118 8.02 -13.43 -7.83
C ASP A 118 8.80 -12.33 -7.12
N TRP A 119 8.10 -11.43 -6.47
CA TRP A 119 8.74 -10.29 -5.80
C TRP A 119 9.62 -10.77 -4.64
N ARG A 120 10.74 -10.07 -4.47
CA ARG A 120 11.64 -10.28 -3.34
C ARG A 120 11.88 -8.96 -2.66
N HIS A 121 11.95 -9.01 -1.35
CA HIS A 121 12.21 -7.81 -0.55
C HIS A 121 13.62 -7.31 -0.87
N PRO A 122 13.77 -6.08 -1.35
CA PRO A 122 15.09 -5.59 -1.78
C PRO A 122 16.11 -5.50 -0.66
N GLY A 123 15.66 -5.34 0.59
CA GLY A 123 16.58 -5.24 1.71
C GLY A 123 17.06 -6.57 2.23
N THR A 124 16.20 -7.58 2.25
CA THR A 124 16.51 -8.88 2.85
C THR A 124 16.69 -9.99 1.82
N GLY A 125 16.19 -9.78 0.59
CA GLY A 125 16.21 -10.82 -0.42
C GLY A 125 15.17 -11.92 -0.23
N VAL A 126 14.33 -11.81 0.79
CA VAL A 126 13.35 -12.85 1.11
C VAL A 126 12.22 -12.81 0.08
N ALA A 127 11.85 -13.97 -0.44
CA ALA A 127 10.77 -14.07 -1.43
C ALA A 127 9.42 -13.77 -0.77
N ILE A 128 8.51 -13.19 -1.57
CA ILE A 128 7.18 -12.83 -1.07
C ILE A 128 6.44 -14.04 -0.49
N ALA A 129 6.60 -15.21 -1.10
CA ALA A 129 5.94 -16.42 -0.60
C ALA A 129 6.42 -16.77 0.81
N ASP A 130 7.70 -16.57 1.08
CA ASP A 130 8.25 -16.85 2.41
C ASP A 130 7.81 -15.80 3.42
N LEU A 131 7.69 -14.57 3.01
CA LEU A 131 7.17 -13.52 3.89
C LEU A 131 5.73 -13.80 4.27
N VAL A 132 4.91 -14.24 3.31
CA VAL A 132 3.53 -14.59 3.57
C VAL A 132 3.46 -15.76 4.55
N ALA A 133 4.31 -16.77 4.35
CA ALA A 133 4.33 -17.95 5.21
C ALA A 133 4.69 -17.59 6.65
N GLY A 134 5.46 -16.52 6.85
CA GLY A 134 5.87 -16.09 8.18
C GLY A 134 4.90 -15.13 8.88
N LEU A 135 3.77 -14.80 8.26
CA LEU A 135 2.83 -13.88 8.89
C LEU A 135 2.20 -14.48 10.14
N PRO A 136 1.94 -13.65 11.18
CA PRO A 136 1.19 -14.11 12.34
C PRO A 136 -0.19 -14.58 11.96
N SER A 137 -0.67 -15.63 12.62
CA SER A 137 -1.97 -16.22 12.31
C SER A 137 -3.15 -15.38 12.77
N ASP A 138 -2.90 -14.36 13.59
CA ASP A 138 -3.98 -13.53 14.12
C ASP A 138 -4.36 -12.38 13.19
N GLN A 139 -3.69 -12.24 12.05
CA GLN A 139 -4.06 -11.21 11.07
C GLN A 139 -5.06 -11.82 10.10
N LEU A 140 -6.32 -11.43 10.26
CA LEU A 140 -7.40 -11.92 9.39
C LEU A 140 -7.50 -11.01 8.18
N CYS A 141 -7.24 -11.57 7.00
CA CYS A 141 -7.22 -10.82 5.75
C CYS A 141 -7.69 -11.71 4.62
N ARG A 142 -8.65 -11.24 3.84
CA ARG A 142 -9.24 -12.05 2.78
C ARG A 142 -9.71 -11.17 1.63
N PRO A 143 -9.84 -11.74 0.41
CA PRO A 143 -10.41 -10.96 -0.70
C PRO A 143 -11.83 -10.54 -0.39
N LEU A 144 -12.14 -9.29 -0.74
CA LEU A 144 -13.47 -8.75 -0.53
C LEU A 144 -14.40 -9.28 -1.61
N GLY A 145 -15.54 -9.81 -1.15
CA GLY A 145 -16.60 -10.16 -2.06
C GLY A 145 -16.34 -11.35 -2.95
N ARG A 146 -15.26 -12.02 -2.80
CA ARG A 146 -14.95 -13.23 -3.54
C ARG A 146 -13.55 -13.34 -3.93
#